data_003f4160fc4efa9eb7468566a41e10b2
#
_entry.id   003f4160fc4efa9eb7468566a41e10b2
#
_cell.length_a   1.000
_cell.length_b   1.000
_cell.length_c   1.000
_cell.angle_alpha   90.00
_cell.angle_beta   90.00
_cell.angle_gamma   90.00
#
_symmetry.space_group_name_H-M   'P 1'
#
loop_
_entity.id
_entity.type
_entity.pdbx_description
1 polymer ?
#
loop_
_entity_poly.entity_id
_entity_poly.type
_entity_poly.pdbx_seq_one_letter_code
_entity_poly.pdbx_strand_id
1 'polypeptide(L)'
;MADPKGFLTTPRQEWPRRPVEERVHDWAEVYVPGALLPIIEAQADRCMDCGVPFCHEACPLGNLIPEWNELVSRDDWRAASDRLHATNNFPEFTGRLCPAPCEAGCVLAINQPAVTIKNVEVAIADRAWQDGLAPPRPPDRLSGATVAVVGSGPAGLAAAQQLTRAGHTVAVFERDDRPGGLMRYGIPSFKMEKRHLDRRLAQLREEGVRFRTSTEVGRDIGAAELRARYDAVVLAVGATAWRELEVPGRELTGIVQAMEYLPLANRVCEGDIDASPLSAAGKHVVIVGGGDTGADCLGTAVREGAASVTQLDIYGQPGSERDELAEPWPTYPKIYRLSAAHEEAGELRTAPAADADARLFAASTLRFEG
;
A
#
# COMPACT_ATOMS: atom_id res chain seq x y z
N MET A 1 -21.83 23.01 -4.61
CA MET A 1 -20.45 23.50 -4.40
C MET A 1 -20.05 23.10 -3.01
N ALA A 2 -18.91 22.44 -2.86
CA ALA A 2 -18.32 22.22 -1.53
C ALA A 2 -18.27 23.57 -0.80
N ASP A 3 -18.34 23.57 0.53
CA ASP A 3 -18.22 24.82 1.29
C ASP A 3 -16.77 25.35 1.16
N PRO A 4 -16.52 26.46 0.45
CA PRO A 4 -15.17 26.99 0.27
C PRO A 4 -14.50 27.42 1.59
N LYS A 5 -15.25 27.40 2.71
CA LYS A 5 -14.79 27.70 4.07
C LYS A 5 -14.87 26.47 5.00
N GLY A 6 -15.21 25.29 4.47
CA GLY A 6 -15.36 24.09 5.25
C GLY A 6 -14.14 23.75 6.12
N PHE A 7 -12.94 24.04 5.64
CA PHE A 7 -11.69 23.88 6.40
C PHE A 7 -11.58 24.77 7.66
N LEU A 8 -12.35 25.85 7.74
CA LEU A 8 -12.39 26.75 8.90
C LEU A 8 -13.34 26.24 9.99
N THR A 9 -14.35 25.48 9.60
CA THR A 9 -15.44 25.03 10.49
C THR A 9 -15.32 23.57 10.89
N THR A 10 -14.69 22.75 10.03
CA THR A 10 -14.54 21.31 10.22
C THR A 10 -13.08 20.95 10.52
N PRO A 11 -12.76 20.42 11.69
CA PRO A 11 -11.41 19.94 12.00
C PRO A 11 -11.05 18.73 11.14
N ARG A 12 -9.76 18.52 10.89
CA ARG A 12 -9.27 17.29 10.25
C ARG A 12 -9.58 16.09 11.15
N GLN A 13 -10.20 15.08 10.56
CA GLN A 13 -10.43 13.77 11.17
C GLN A 13 -9.89 12.71 10.24
N GLU A 14 -9.19 11.73 10.79
CA GLU A 14 -8.65 10.57 10.05
C GLU A 14 -9.48 9.32 10.35
N TRP A 15 -9.29 8.31 9.52
CA TRP A 15 -9.89 7.00 9.75
C TRP A 15 -9.39 6.46 11.10
N PRO A 16 -10.29 6.23 12.06
CA PRO A 16 -9.88 5.77 13.39
C PRO A 16 -9.30 4.35 13.31
N ARG A 17 -8.25 4.13 14.08
CA ARG A 17 -7.68 2.80 14.27
C ARG A 17 -8.42 2.05 15.35
N ARG A 18 -8.48 0.74 15.25
CA ARG A 18 -8.94 -0.16 16.31
C ARG A 18 -8.00 -0.06 17.52
N PRO A 19 -8.49 -0.29 18.75
CA PRO A 19 -7.63 -0.35 19.93
C PRO A 19 -6.48 -1.33 19.75
N VAL A 20 -5.29 -0.99 20.29
CA VAL A 20 -4.09 -1.83 20.12
C VAL A 20 -4.30 -3.21 20.72
N GLU A 21 -4.89 -3.26 21.93
CA GLU A 21 -5.19 -4.47 22.68
C GLU A 21 -6.12 -5.45 21.93
N GLU A 22 -6.88 -4.97 20.94
CA GLU A 22 -7.73 -5.83 20.11
C GLU A 22 -7.01 -6.26 18.84
N ARG A 23 -6.45 -5.28 18.11
CA ARG A 23 -5.95 -5.48 16.74
C ARG A 23 -4.67 -6.31 16.66
N VAL A 24 -3.91 -6.41 17.74
CA VAL A 24 -2.69 -7.24 17.81
C VAL A 24 -2.97 -8.74 17.88
N HIS A 25 -4.21 -9.13 18.17
CA HIS A 25 -4.61 -10.53 18.30
C HIS A 25 -5.23 -11.10 17.02
N ASP A 26 -5.32 -10.30 15.96
CA ASP A 26 -5.83 -10.75 14.67
C ASP A 26 -5.02 -10.18 13.49
N TRP A 27 -5.41 -10.57 12.28
CA TRP A 27 -4.80 -10.12 11.03
C TRP A 27 -5.71 -9.21 10.21
N ALA A 28 -6.86 -8.77 10.77
CA ALA A 28 -7.76 -7.83 10.13
C ALA A 28 -7.14 -6.44 10.02
N GLU A 29 -7.66 -5.61 9.10
CA GLU A 29 -7.17 -4.24 8.91
C GLU A 29 -7.21 -3.45 10.22
N VAL A 30 -6.20 -2.63 10.43
CA VAL A 30 -6.02 -1.85 11.67
C VAL A 30 -7.09 -0.76 11.88
N TYR A 31 -7.87 -0.44 10.88
CA TYR A 31 -8.89 0.61 10.93
C TYR A 31 -10.26 0.08 11.37
N VAL A 32 -11.04 0.94 12.02
CA VAL A 32 -12.41 0.61 12.45
C VAL A 32 -13.31 0.46 11.22
N PRO A 33 -13.88 -0.72 10.95
CA PRO A 33 -14.76 -0.92 9.80
C PRO A 33 -15.96 0.03 9.81
N GLY A 34 -16.25 0.66 8.68
CA GLY A 34 -17.42 1.54 8.51
C GLY A 34 -17.34 2.90 9.20
N ALA A 35 -16.31 3.17 10.03
CA ALA A 35 -16.22 4.43 10.78
C ALA A 35 -15.87 5.64 9.88
N LEU A 36 -15.38 5.41 8.68
CA LEU A 36 -14.98 6.49 7.77
C LEU A 36 -16.17 7.17 7.09
N LEU A 37 -17.15 6.40 6.62
CA LEU A 37 -18.27 6.92 5.82
C LEU A 37 -19.06 8.04 6.50
N PRO A 38 -19.39 7.99 7.80
CA PRO A 38 -20.16 9.06 8.46
C PRO A 38 -19.48 10.41 8.51
N ILE A 39 -18.13 10.44 8.39
CA ILE A 39 -17.34 11.68 8.51
C ILE A 39 -16.82 12.19 7.16
N ILE A 40 -16.87 11.36 6.12
CA ILE A 40 -16.06 11.61 4.93
C ILE A 40 -16.53 12.78 4.09
N GLU A 41 -17.84 13.01 4.01
CA GLU A 41 -18.41 14.17 3.30
C GLU A 41 -17.89 15.46 3.90
N ALA A 42 -17.95 15.60 5.23
CA ALA A 42 -17.43 16.76 5.95
C ALA A 42 -15.90 16.92 5.80
N GLN A 43 -15.18 15.82 5.64
CA GLN A 43 -13.74 15.86 5.35
C GLN A 43 -13.45 16.27 3.90
N ALA A 44 -14.26 15.84 2.95
CA ALA A 44 -14.19 16.29 1.55
C ALA A 44 -14.48 17.79 1.41
N ASP A 45 -15.44 18.31 2.18
CA ASP A 45 -15.79 19.75 2.25
C ASP A 45 -14.64 20.64 2.74
N ARG A 46 -13.60 20.08 3.36
CA ARG A 46 -12.39 20.83 3.69
C ARG A 46 -11.55 21.23 2.48
N CYS A 47 -11.86 20.70 1.30
CA CYS A 47 -11.16 21.03 0.06
C CYS A 47 -11.53 22.43 -0.42
N MET A 48 -10.51 23.29 -0.65
CA MET A 48 -10.69 24.66 -1.14
C MET A 48 -10.93 24.75 -2.65
N ASP A 49 -10.92 23.63 -3.37
CA ASP A 49 -11.00 23.60 -4.83
C ASP A 49 -9.99 24.56 -5.50
N CYS A 50 -8.72 24.39 -5.21
CA CYS A 50 -7.65 25.28 -5.66
C CYS A 50 -7.55 25.30 -7.18
N GLY A 51 -7.55 26.48 -7.80
CA GLY A 51 -7.32 26.64 -9.24
C GLY A 51 -5.95 26.17 -9.73
N VAL A 52 -4.96 26.08 -8.82
CA VAL A 52 -3.66 25.39 -9.03
C VAL A 52 -3.56 24.30 -7.98
N PRO A 53 -3.97 23.06 -8.29
CA PRO A 53 -4.07 21.98 -7.30
C PRO A 53 -2.73 21.30 -7.09
N PHE A 54 -1.89 21.79 -6.18
CA PHE A 54 -0.61 21.18 -5.84
C PHE A 54 -0.73 19.74 -5.34
N CYS A 55 -1.87 19.37 -4.76
CA CYS A 55 -2.15 17.97 -4.40
C CYS A 55 -2.19 17.04 -5.62
N HIS A 56 -2.68 17.54 -6.78
CA HIS A 56 -2.66 16.84 -8.05
C HIS A 56 -1.21 16.61 -8.52
N GLU A 57 -0.38 17.66 -8.53
CA GLU A 57 1.03 17.59 -8.93
C GLU A 57 1.86 16.70 -7.98
N ALA A 58 1.54 16.71 -6.69
CA ALA A 58 2.22 15.87 -5.71
C ALA A 58 1.82 14.38 -5.80
N CYS A 59 0.72 14.06 -6.49
CA CYS A 59 0.30 12.68 -6.72
C CYS A 59 1.01 12.09 -7.93
N PRO A 60 1.80 10.99 -7.78
CA PRO A 60 2.46 10.35 -8.93
C PRO A 60 1.52 9.83 -10.02
N LEU A 61 0.24 9.60 -9.70
CA LEU A 61 -0.79 9.21 -10.65
C LEU A 61 -1.49 10.41 -11.32
N GLY A 62 -1.25 11.64 -10.85
CA GLY A 62 -1.96 12.83 -11.32
C GLY A 62 -3.45 12.77 -11.01
N ASN A 63 -3.82 12.29 -9.83
CA ASN A 63 -5.21 12.13 -9.42
C ASN A 63 -5.97 13.48 -9.36
N LEU A 64 -7.19 13.52 -9.88
CA LEU A 64 -8.05 14.70 -9.98
C LEU A 64 -8.73 14.98 -8.63
N ILE A 65 -7.92 15.32 -7.63
CA ILE A 65 -8.30 15.33 -6.21
C ILE A 65 -9.38 16.36 -5.87
N PRO A 66 -9.30 17.65 -6.27
CA PRO A 66 -10.35 18.62 -5.99
C PRO A 66 -11.72 18.20 -6.54
N GLU A 67 -11.72 17.64 -7.74
CA GLU A 67 -12.94 17.24 -8.43
C GLU A 67 -13.68 16.13 -7.70
N TRP A 68 -12.99 15.08 -7.26
CA TRP A 68 -13.67 14.03 -6.51
C TRP A 68 -14.08 14.46 -5.10
N ASN A 69 -13.31 15.35 -4.44
CA ASN A 69 -13.73 15.92 -3.16
C ASN A 69 -15.05 16.69 -3.28
N GLU A 70 -15.19 17.51 -4.33
CA GLU A 70 -16.43 18.21 -4.60
C GLU A 70 -17.61 17.26 -4.86
N LEU A 71 -17.38 16.16 -5.59
CA LEU A 71 -18.42 15.18 -5.87
C LEU A 71 -18.86 14.44 -4.61
N VAL A 72 -17.91 14.06 -3.74
CA VAL A 72 -18.22 13.42 -2.43
C VAL A 72 -19.00 14.38 -1.54
N SER A 73 -18.61 15.65 -1.46
CA SER A 73 -19.32 16.65 -0.66
C SER A 73 -20.76 16.91 -1.11
N ARG A 74 -21.10 16.47 -2.32
CA ARG A 74 -22.46 16.53 -2.90
C ARG A 74 -23.20 15.19 -2.88
N ASP A 75 -22.66 14.18 -2.20
CA ASP A 75 -23.18 12.81 -2.19
C ASP A 75 -23.30 12.15 -3.59
N ASP A 76 -22.51 12.64 -4.58
CA ASP A 76 -22.46 12.06 -5.92
C ASP A 76 -21.33 11.01 -6.02
N TRP A 77 -21.54 9.90 -5.37
CA TRP A 77 -20.57 8.79 -5.29
C TRP A 77 -20.28 8.12 -6.62
N ARG A 78 -21.27 8.10 -7.53
CA ARG A 78 -21.07 7.56 -8.87
C ARG A 78 -20.07 8.40 -9.66
N ALA A 79 -20.32 9.71 -9.75
CA ALA A 79 -19.41 10.60 -10.45
C ALA A 79 -18.03 10.65 -9.77
N ALA A 80 -17.98 10.62 -8.43
CA ALA A 80 -16.73 10.54 -7.68
C ALA A 80 -15.94 9.27 -8.02
N SER A 81 -16.60 8.11 -8.09
CA SER A 81 -15.97 6.85 -8.50
C SER A 81 -15.45 6.92 -9.94
N ASP A 82 -16.23 7.42 -10.88
CA ASP A 82 -15.81 7.56 -12.29
C ASP A 82 -14.61 8.51 -12.41
N ARG A 83 -14.62 9.62 -11.66
CA ARG A 83 -13.54 10.60 -11.66
C ARG A 83 -12.26 10.02 -11.04
N LEU A 84 -12.35 9.27 -9.96
CA LEU A 84 -11.22 8.61 -9.31
C LEU A 84 -10.60 7.55 -10.23
N HIS A 85 -11.43 6.71 -10.84
CA HIS A 85 -10.95 5.66 -11.75
C HIS A 85 -10.45 6.19 -13.12
N ALA A 86 -10.62 7.48 -13.42
CA ALA A 86 -10.04 8.07 -14.62
C ALA A 86 -8.52 8.09 -14.61
N THR A 87 -7.90 8.17 -13.43
CA THR A 87 -6.44 8.23 -13.24
C THR A 87 -5.90 7.09 -12.40
N ASN A 88 -6.72 6.44 -11.59
CA ASN A 88 -6.31 5.41 -10.65
C ASN A 88 -7.05 4.09 -10.91
N ASN A 89 -6.32 3.04 -11.29
CA ASN A 89 -6.90 1.73 -11.53
C ASN A 89 -7.39 1.04 -10.24
N PHE A 90 -6.68 1.26 -9.12
CA PHE A 90 -6.86 0.49 -7.88
C PHE A 90 -6.88 1.39 -6.64
N PRO A 91 -7.89 2.28 -6.52
CA PRO A 91 -7.95 3.22 -5.41
C PRO A 91 -8.14 2.55 -4.04
N GLU A 92 -8.67 1.33 -3.99
CA GLU A 92 -8.72 0.54 -2.76
C GLU A 92 -7.34 0.14 -2.23
N PHE A 93 -6.33 0.01 -3.12
CA PHE A 93 -4.94 -0.29 -2.73
C PHE A 93 -4.21 0.98 -2.31
N THR A 94 -4.24 2.00 -3.15
CA THR A 94 -3.56 3.27 -2.87
C THR A 94 -4.17 3.98 -1.68
N GLY A 95 -5.47 3.99 -1.52
CA GLY A 95 -6.16 4.55 -0.36
C GLY A 95 -5.81 3.87 0.98
N ARG A 96 -5.31 2.63 0.96
CA ARG A 96 -4.81 1.91 2.15
C ARG A 96 -3.30 2.03 2.33
N LEU A 97 -2.53 1.95 1.27
CA LEU A 97 -1.08 1.71 1.34
C LEU A 97 -0.23 2.95 1.01
N CYS A 98 -0.76 3.92 0.24
CA CYS A 98 -0.01 5.09 -0.19
C CYS A 98 0.40 5.98 1.01
N PRO A 99 1.62 6.53 1.03
CA PRO A 99 2.04 7.50 2.05
C PRO A 99 1.37 8.88 1.90
N ALA A 100 0.52 9.06 0.88
CA ALA A 100 -0.26 10.25 0.59
C ALA A 100 0.59 11.54 0.40
N PRO A 101 1.52 11.58 -0.57
CA PRO A 101 2.28 12.80 -0.86
C PRO A 101 1.37 13.96 -1.30
N CYS A 102 0.20 13.66 -1.84
CA CYS A 102 -0.84 14.64 -2.16
C CYS A 102 -1.30 15.44 -0.93
N GLU A 103 -1.36 14.84 0.25
CA GLU A 103 -1.70 15.55 1.49
C GLU A 103 -0.58 16.52 1.89
N ALA A 104 0.68 16.12 1.73
CA ALA A 104 1.83 17.01 1.96
C ALA A 104 1.88 18.18 0.97
N GLY A 105 1.43 17.97 -0.26
CA GLY A 105 1.30 19.00 -1.30
C GLY A 105 0.00 19.80 -1.23
N CYS A 106 -0.94 19.46 -0.35
CA CYS A 106 -2.17 20.24 -0.18
C CYS A 106 -1.87 21.67 0.27
N VAL A 107 -2.50 22.67 -0.36
CA VAL A 107 -2.28 24.07 -0.02
C VAL A 107 -2.64 24.37 1.43
N LEU A 108 -3.61 23.68 2.02
CA LEU A 108 -3.91 23.79 3.45
C LEU A 108 -2.72 23.39 4.33
N ALA A 109 -1.88 22.46 3.86
CA ALA A 109 -0.73 22.00 4.66
C ALA A 109 0.35 23.05 4.92
N ILE A 110 0.24 24.24 4.33
CA ILE A 110 1.14 25.39 4.58
C ILE A 110 0.94 25.90 6.02
N ASN A 111 -0.29 26.02 6.49
CA ASN A 111 -0.61 26.65 7.78
C ASN A 111 -1.79 26.01 8.52
N GLN A 112 -2.33 24.92 7.99
CA GLN A 112 -3.48 24.19 8.53
C GLN A 112 -3.30 22.69 8.30
N PRO A 113 -4.00 21.80 9.03
CA PRO A 113 -4.02 20.39 8.70
C PRO A 113 -4.62 20.17 7.29
N ALA A 114 -3.90 19.42 6.44
CA ALA A 114 -4.32 19.08 5.08
C ALA A 114 -5.71 18.42 5.03
N VAL A 115 -6.33 18.38 3.85
CA VAL A 115 -7.46 17.49 3.60
C VAL A 115 -7.03 16.04 3.76
N THR A 116 -7.88 15.17 4.32
CA THR A 116 -7.64 13.73 4.43
C THR A 116 -7.86 13.02 3.10
N ILE A 117 -7.06 13.38 2.11
CA ILE A 117 -7.25 12.98 0.71
C ILE A 117 -7.27 11.45 0.57
N LYS A 118 -6.32 10.77 1.23
CA LYS A 118 -6.22 9.32 1.22
C LYS A 118 -7.48 8.64 1.80
N ASN A 119 -8.07 9.21 2.83
CA ASN A 119 -9.31 8.69 3.41
C ASN A 119 -10.52 8.92 2.50
N VAL A 120 -10.59 10.05 1.78
CA VAL A 120 -11.63 10.28 0.77
C VAL A 120 -11.49 9.27 -0.37
N GLU A 121 -10.27 9.05 -0.85
CA GLU A 121 -9.97 8.07 -1.91
C GLU A 121 -10.46 6.67 -1.56
N VAL A 122 -10.08 6.15 -0.38
CA VAL A 122 -10.50 4.80 0.04
C VAL A 122 -12.01 4.71 0.29
N ALA A 123 -12.63 5.78 0.80
CA ALA A 123 -14.08 5.81 1.01
C ALA A 123 -14.83 5.74 -0.32
N ILE A 124 -14.40 6.49 -1.35
CA ILE A 124 -14.98 6.40 -2.70
C ILE A 124 -14.85 4.97 -3.22
N ALA A 125 -13.66 4.37 -3.11
CA ALA A 125 -13.41 3.02 -3.57
C ALA A 125 -14.28 1.98 -2.87
N ASP A 126 -14.33 2.00 -1.54
CA ASP A 126 -15.10 1.04 -0.76
C ASP A 126 -16.61 1.20 -1.00
N ARG A 127 -17.12 2.44 -1.05
CA ARG A 127 -18.51 2.73 -1.40
C ARG A 127 -18.85 2.27 -2.82
N ALA A 128 -17.95 2.51 -3.78
CA ALA A 128 -18.15 2.07 -5.15
C ALA A 128 -18.29 0.53 -5.27
N TRP A 129 -17.55 -0.23 -4.49
CA TRP A 129 -17.70 -1.68 -4.43
C TRP A 129 -18.98 -2.11 -3.72
N GLN A 130 -19.36 -1.47 -2.63
CA GLN A 130 -20.59 -1.78 -1.88
C GLN A 130 -21.84 -1.53 -2.73
N ASP A 131 -21.88 -0.43 -3.46
CA ASP A 131 -23.03 0.01 -4.25
C ASP A 131 -23.00 -0.48 -5.70
N GLY A 132 -22.00 -1.30 -6.10
CA GLY A 132 -21.86 -1.81 -7.46
C GLY A 132 -21.55 -0.73 -8.52
N LEU A 133 -20.90 0.37 -8.12
CA LEU A 133 -20.55 1.48 -9.00
C LEU A 133 -19.29 1.24 -9.82
N ALA A 134 -18.53 0.20 -9.52
CA ALA A 134 -17.31 -0.20 -10.22
C ALA A 134 -17.50 -1.57 -10.93
N PRO A 135 -18.43 -1.70 -11.91
CA PRO A 135 -18.63 -2.95 -12.62
C PRO A 135 -17.46 -3.28 -13.55
N PRO A 136 -17.29 -4.53 -13.95
CA PRO A 136 -16.37 -4.90 -15.02
C PRO A 136 -16.68 -4.12 -16.31
N ARG A 137 -15.64 -3.72 -17.02
CA ARG A 137 -15.73 -2.94 -18.28
C ARG A 137 -15.01 -3.72 -19.40
N PRO A 138 -15.59 -4.81 -19.92
CA PRO A 138 -14.99 -5.51 -21.04
C PRO A 138 -15.00 -4.60 -22.28
N PRO A 139 -14.04 -4.74 -23.20
CA PRO A 139 -13.98 -3.93 -24.40
C PRO A 139 -15.15 -4.22 -25.34
N ASP A 140 -15.72 -3.17 -25.92
CA ASP A 140 -16.80 -3.31 -26.94
C ASP A 140 -16.29 -3.97 -28.22
N ARG A 141 -15.00 -3.82 -28.53
CA ARG A 141 -14.37 -4.33 -29.75
C ARG A 141 -12.94 -4.78 -29.48
N LEU A 142 -12.58 -5.95 -30.01
CA LEU A 142 -11.19 -6.41 -29.99
C LEU A 142 -10.37 -5.76 -31.11
N SER A 143 -9.14 -5.39 -30.79
CA SER A 143 -8.17 -4.79 -31.72
C SER A 143 -7.52 -5.80 -32.65
N GLY A 144 -7.56 -7.09 -32.29
CA GLY A 144 -6.80 -8.16 -32.93
C GLY A 144 -5.36 -8.30 -32.44
N ALA A 145 -4.82 -7.34 -31.69
CA ALA A 145 -3.48 -7.41 -31.14
C ALA A 145 -3.45 -8.16 -29.80
N THR A 146 -2.34 -8.84 -29.55
CA THR A 146 -2.08 -9.65 -28.36
C THR A 146 -0.93 -9.07 -27.55
N VAL A 147 -1.07 -9.00 -26.22
CA VAL A 147 -0.05 -8.46 -25.33
C VAL A 147 0.26 -9.44 -24.21
N ALA A 148 1.55 -9.69 -23.98
CA ALA A 148 2.04 -10.37 -22.78
C ALA A 148 2.44 -9.34 -21.73
N VAL A 149 1.95 -9.48 -20.51
CA VAL A 149 2.40 -8.72 -19.33
C VAL A 149 3.15 -9.66 -18.42
N VAL A 150 4.40 -9.36 -18.12
CA VAL A 150 5.26 -10.18 -17.25
C VAL A 150 5.29 -9.59 -15.87
N GLY A 151 4.69 -10.29 -14.91
CA GLY A 151 4.50 -9.87 -13.53
C GLY A 151 3.08 -9.37 -13.26
N SER A 152 2.49 -9.81 -12.15
CA SER A 152 1.14 -9.49 -11.69
C SER A 152 1.10 -8.58 -10.48
N GLY A 153 2.18 -7.86 -10.20
CA GLY A 153 2.17 -6.77 -9.21
C GLY A 153 1.27 -5.60 -9.66
N PRO A 154 1.12 -4.54 -8.85
CA PRO A 154 0.21 -3.41 -9.15
C PRO A 154 0.43 -2.82 -10.54
N ALA A 155 1.68 -2.64 -10.97
CA ALA A 155 2.00 -2.09 -12.29
C ALA A 155 1.53 -3.01 -13.42
N GLY A 156 1.79 -4.32 -13.30
CA GLY A 156 1.35 -5.31 -14.30
C GLY A 156 -0.15 -5.44 -14.38
N LEU A 157 -0.84 -5.44 -13.23
CA LEU A 157 -2.31 -5.48 -13.18
C LEU A 157 -2.92 -4.22 -13.81
N ALA A 158 -2.36 -3.02 -13.56
CA ALA A 158 -2.85 -1.78 -14.14
C ALA A 158 -2.66 -1.77 -15.67
N ALA A 159 -1.47 -2.16 -16.15
CA ALA A 159 -1.20 -2.30 -17.58
C ALA A 159 -2.17 -3.32 -18.22
N ALA A 160 -2.36 -4.48 -17.60
CA ALA A 160 -3.26 -5.50 -18.10
C ALA A 160 -4.70 -5.00 -18.20
N GLN A 161 -5.20 -4.29 -17.18
CA GLN A 161 -6.55 -3.71 -17.19
C GLN A 161 -6.73 -2.70 -18.32
N GLN A 162 -5.83 -1.72 -18.42
CA GLN A 162 -5.93 -0.67 -19.44
C GLN A 162 -5.83 -1.23 -20.85
N LEU A 163 -4.89 -2.13 -21.10
CA LEU A 163 -4.72 -2.76 -22.39
C LEU A 163 -5.93 -3.63 -22.78
N THR A 164 -6.51 -4.35 -21.82
CA THR A 164 -7.71 -5.14 -22.05
C THR A 164 -8.91 -4.25 -22.39
N ARG A 165 -9.13 -3.16 -21.62
CA ARG A 165 -10.19 -2.17 -21.89
C ARG A 165 -10.02 -1.46 -23.23
N ALA A 166 -8.76 -1.29 -23.69
CA ALA A 166 -8.46 -0.78 -25.03
C ALA A 166 -8.72 -1.78 -26.16
N GLY A 167 -9.14 -3.01 -25.84
CA GLY A 167 -9.50 -4.03 -26.80
C GLY A 167 -8.41 -5.02 -27.14
N HIS A 168 -7.26 -4.99 -26.47
CA HIS A 168 -6.21 -5.98 -26.71
C HIS A 168 -6.47 -7.28 -25.97
N THR A 169 -6.03 -8.41 -26.55
CA THR A 169 -6.04 -9.71 -25.86
C THR A 169 -4.81 -9.78 -24.95
N VAL A 170 -5.01 -9.78 -23.63
CA VAL A 170 -3.93 -9.70 -22.65
C VAL A 170 -3.75 -11.00 -21.90
N ALA A 171 -2.50 -11.50 -21.81
CA ALA A 171 -2.10 -12.57 -20.91
C ALA A 171 -1.06 -12.04 -19.91
N VAL A 172 -1.32 -12.26 -18.61
CA VAL A 172 -0.41 -11.92 -17.52
C VAL A 172 0.32 -13.19 -17.08
N PHE A 173 1.64 -13.15 -17.12
CA PHE A 173 2.52 -14.23 -16.66
C PHE A 173 3.01 -13.92 -15.26
N GLU A 174 2.76 -14.84 -14.34
CA GLU A 174 3.15 -14.72 -12.93
C GLU A 174 3.90 -15.98 -12.50
N ARG A 175 5.09 -15.78 -11.89
CA ARG A 175 5.92 -16.90 -11.41
C ARG A 175 5.32 -17.59 -10.19
N ASP A 176 4.63 -16.82 -9.33
CA ASP A 176 3.99 -17.36 -8.14
C ASP A 176 2.69 -18.09 -8.49
N ASP A 177 2.19 -18.88 -7.54
CA ASP A 177 0.97 -19.68 -7.68
C ASP A 177 -0.30 -18.83 -7.80
N ARG A 178 -0.28 -17.60 -7.30
CA ARG A 178 -1.40 -16.65 -7.37
C ARG A 178 -0.93 -15.25 -7.81
N PRO A 179 -1.78 -14.48 -8.53
CA PRO A 179 -1.44 -13.12 -8.93
C PRO A 179 -1.55 -12.14 -7.77
N GLY A 180 -0.85 -11.01 -7.88
CA GLY A 180 -0.90 -9.91 -6.94
C GLY A 180 0.48 -9.37 -6.53
N GLY A 181 1.56 -10.11 -6.77
CA GLY A 181 2.92 -9.71 -6.42
C GLY A 181 3.04 -9.35 -4.93
N LEU A 182 3.68 -8.21 -4.62
CA LEU A 182 3.88 -7.79 -3.23
C LEU A 182 2.58 -7.48 -2.48
N MET A 183 1.48 -7.15 -3.16
CA MET A 183 0.18 -6.95 -2.49
C MET A 183 -0.35 -8.25 -1.88
N ARG A 184 -0.03 -9.40 -2.48
CA ARG A 184 -0.38 -10.71 -1.93
C ARG A 184 0.66 -11.21 -0.94
N TYR A 185 1.93 -11.20 -1.35
CA TYR A 185 2.98 -11.89 -0.62
C TYR A 185 3.86 -10.99 0.27
N GLY A 186 3.89 -9.67 0.02
CA GLY A 186 4.69 -8.71 0.79
C GLY A 186 3.90 -7.97 1.86
N ILE A 187 2.80 -7.34 1.46
CA ILE A 187 1.98 -6.51 2.36
C ILE A 187 1.22 -7.39 3.36
N PRO A 188 1.32 -7.14 4.67
CA PRO A 188 0.55 -7.88 5.67
C PRO A 188 -0.96 -7.61 5.57
N SER A 189 -1.77 -8.61 5.95
CA SER A 189 -3.23 -8.51 5.91
C SER A 189 -3.77 -7.40 6.80
N PHE A 190 -3.13 -7.10 7.92
CA PHE A 190 -3.53 -6.00 8.81
C PHE A 190 -3.34 -4.59 8.20
N LYS A 191 -2.57 -4.45 7.11
CA LYS A 191 -2.50 -3.22 6.31
C LYS A 191 -3.50 -3.21 5.15
N MET A 192 -3.72 -4.37 4.53
CA MET A 192 -4.68 -4.55 3.44
C MET A 192 -5.11 -6.02 3.36
N GLU A 193 -6.36 -6.29 3.67
CA GLU A 193 -6.93 -7.63 3.55
C GLU A 193 -6.96 -8.09 2.09
N LYS A 194 -6.63 -9.37 1.87
CA LYS A 194 -6.51 -9.95 0.51
C LYS A 194 -7.82 -9.98 -0.26
N ARG A 195 -8.98 -9.90 0.42
CA ARG A 195 -10.30 -9.79 -0.23
C ARG A 195 -10.39 -8.59 -1.20
N HIS A 196 -9.67 -7.48 -0.92
CA HIS A 196 -9.63 -6.32 -1.83
C HIS A 196 -8.91 -6.65 -3.13
N LEU A 197 -7.81 -7.39 -3.03
CA LEU A 197 -7.07 -7.88 -4.19
C LEU A 197 -7.90 -8.91 -4.97
N ASP A 198 -8.51 -9.88 -4.28
CA ASP A 198 -9.25 -10.97 -4.91
C ASP A 198 -10.45 -10.48 -5.71
N ARG A 199 -11.23 -9.54 -5.16
CA ARG A 199 -12.36 -8.94 -5.91
C ARG A 199 -11.89 -8.19 -7.14
N ARG A 200 -10.73 -7.49 -7.08
CA ARG A 200 -10.15 -6.78 -8.23
C ARG A 200 -9.65 -7.77 -9.28
N LEU A 201 -9.01 -8.86 -8.88
CA LEU A 201 -8.59 -9.91 -9.78
C LEU A 201 -9.78 -10.60 -10.46
N ALA A 202 -10.88 -10.81 -9.75
CA ALA A 202 -12.12 -11.32 -10.32
C ALA A 202 -12.64 -10.37 -11.41
N GLN A 203 -12.72 -9.06 -11.13
CA GLN A 203 -13.11 -8.04 -12.10
C GLN A 203 -12.21 -8.06 -13.36
N LEU A 204 -10.89 -8.13 -13.19
CA LEU A 204 -9.96 -8.17 -14.33
C LEU A 204 -10.21 -9.42 -15.21
N ARG A 205 -10.52 -10.58 -14.59
CA ARG A 205 -10.88 -11.80 -15.33
C ARG A 205 -12.17 -11.63 -16.13
N GLU A 206 -13.18 -11.00 -15.52
CA GLU A 206 -14.45 -10.70 -16.18
C GLU A 206 -14.28 -9.67 -17.32
N GLU A 207 -13.35 -8.74 -17.21
CA GLU A 207 -12.96 -7.81 -18.28
C GLU A 207 -12.21 -8.51 -19.42
N GLY A 208 -11.65 -9.72 -19.20
CA GLY A 208 -11.00 -10.52 -20.23
C GLY A 208 -9.51 -10.78 -20.03
N VAL A 209 -8.91 -10.29 -18.93
CA VAL A 209 -7.51 -10.58 -18.60
C VAL A 209 -7.30 -12.06 -18.29
N ARG A 210 -6.30 -12.68 -18.92
CA ARG A 210 -5.94 -14.08 -18.72
C ARG A 210 -4.68 -14.21 -17.89
N PHE A 211 -4.77 -14.84 -16.72
CA PHE A 211 -3.64 -15.10 -15.84
C PHE A 211 -2.99 -16.45 -16.13
N ARG A 212 -1.65 -16.48 -16.16
CA ARG A 212 -0.79 -17.65 -16.29
C ARG A 212 0.12 -17.66 -15.07
N THR A 213 -0.36 -18.26 -13.99
CA THR A 213 0.38 -18.41 -12.73
C THR A 213 1.34 -19.58 -12.80
N SER A 214 2.26 -19.71 -11.85
CA SER A 214 3.31 -20.72 -11.79
C SER A 214 4.12 -20.78 -13.09
N THR A 215 4.34 -19.62 -13.72
CA THR A 215 5.03 -19.51 -15.02
C THR A 215 6.07 -18.39 -14.94
N GLU A 216 7.33 -18.75 -14.76
CA GLU A 216 8.46 -17.84 -14.69
C GLU A 216 9.04 -17.58 -16.08
N VAL A 217 8.94 -16.34 -16.51
CA VAL A 217 9.56 -15.90 -17.78
C VAL A 217 11.07 -15.89 -17.62
N GLY A 218 11.76 -16.54 -18.55
CA GLY A 218 13.20 -16.77 -18.48
C GLY A 218 13.57 -18.20 -18.06
N ARG A 219 12.66 -18.91 -17.37
CA ARG A 219 12.83 -20.31 -16.96
C ARG A 219 11.84 -21.23 -17.68
N ASP A 220 10.55 -20.98 -17.53
CA ASP A 220 9.47 -21.85 -18.04
C ASP A 220 9.04 -21.45 -19.46
N ILE A 221 9.20 -20.18 -19.82
CA ILE A 221 8.99 -19.63 -21.15
C ILE A 221 10.08 -18.60 -21.48
N GLY A 222 10.72 -18.75 -22.64
CA GLY A 222 11.80 -17.87 -23.06
C GLY A 222 11.31 -16.53 -23.64
N ALA A 223 12.14 -15.49 -23.56
CA ALA A 223 11.82 -14.17 -24.12
C ALA A 223 11.61 -14.21 -25.65
N ALA A 224 12.34 -15.07 -26.37
CA ALA A 224 12.17 -15.26 -27.82
C ALA A 224 10.80 -15.87 -28.14
N GLU A 225 10.34 -16.79 -27.31
CA GLU A 225 9.02 -17.42 -27.46
C GLU A 225 7.87 -16.43 -27.20
N LEU A 226 7.99 -15.59 -26.15
CA LEU A 226 7.03 -14.52 -25.90
C LEU A 226 6.94 -13.55 -27.08
N ARG A 227 8.09 -13.11 -27.60
CA ARG A 227 8.15 -12.22 -28.77
C ARG A 227 7.60 -12.83 -30.04
N ALA A 228 7.65 -14.15 -30.19
CA ALA A 228 7.06 -14.85 -31.35
C ALA A 228 5.54 -15.04 -31.22
N ARG A 229 5.01 -15.07 -29.99
CA ARG A 229 3.58 -15.35 -29.72
C ARG A 229 2.73 -14.11 -29.53
N TYR A 230 3.32 -12.98 -29.14
CA TYR A 230 2.63 -11.74 -28.78
C TYR A 230 3.15 -10.56 -29.60
N ASP A 231 2.25 -9.68 -29.98
CA ASP A 231 2.59 -8.46 -30.72
C ASP A 231 3.38 -7.46 -29.87
N ALA A 232 3.16 -7.46 -28.54
CA ALA A 232 3.89 -6.64 -27.59
C ALA A 232 4.11 -7.37 -26.25
N VAL A 233 5.17 -6.97 -25.54
CA VAL A 233 5.52 -7.49 -24.21
C VAL A 233 5.76 -6.31 -23.27
N VAL A 234 5.04 -6.31 -22.15
CA VAL A 234 5.20 -5.36 -21.03
C VAL A 234 5.94 -6.05 -19.89
N LEU A 235 7.06 -5.48 -19.46
CA LEU A 235 7.82 -5.98 -18.30
C LEU A 235 7.43 -5.20 -17.05
N ALA A 236 6.79 -5.89 -16.10
CA ALA A 236 6.34 -5.35 -14.81
C ALA A 236 6.78 -6.26 -13.66
N VAL A 237 8.04 -6.72 -13.71
CA VAL A 237 8.61 -7.78 -12.87
C VAL A 237 8.94 -7.36 -11.44
N GLY A 238 8.84 -6.05 -11.13
CA GLY A 238 9.21 -5.51 -9.82
C GLY A 238 10.71 -5.56 -9.55
N ALA A 239 11.10 -5.25 -8.31
CA ALA A 239 12.47 -5.34 -7.82
C ALA A 239 12.54 -6.49 -6.79
N THR A 240 13.03 -7.64 -7.21
CA THR A 240 13.08 -8.86 -6.38
C THR A 240 14.46 -9.14 -5.80
N ALA A 241 15.51 -8.49 -6.31
CA ALA A 241 16.83 -8.54 -5.71
C ALA A 241 16.87 -7.59 -4.49
N TRP A 242 17.10 -8.15 -3.33
CA TRP A 242 17.27 -7.37 -2.10
C TRP A 242 18.64 -6.69 -2.05
N ARG A 243 18.74 -5.65 -1.25
CA ARG A 243 20.02 -5.06 -0.87
C ARG A 243 20.59 -5.90 0.26
N GLU A 244 21.70 -6.56 -0.01
CA GLU A 244 22.38 -7.36 1.00
C GLU A 244 23.16 -6.47 1.97
N LEU A 245 23.24 -6.91 3.23
CA LEU A 245 24.07 -6.30 4.25
C LEU A 245 25.36 -7.15 4.39
N GLU A 246 26.41 -6.72 3.71
CA GLU A 246 27.68 -7.42 3.67
C GLU A 246 28.52 -7.12 4.93
N VAL A 247 28.16 -7.79 6.03
CA VAL A 247 28.89 -7.70 7.31
C VAL A 247 29.27 -9.08 7.84
N PRO A 248 30.33 -9.22 8.65
CA PRO A 248 30.69 -10.49 9.28
C PRO A 248 29.53 -11.09 10.07
N GLY A 249 29.36 -12.40 9.99
CA GLY A 249 28.30 -13.13 10.67
C GLY A 249 26.96 -13.17 9.93
N ARG A 250 26.88 -12.60 8.71
CA ARG A 250 25.64 -12.61 7.91
C ARG A 250 25.13 -14.03 7.62
N GLU A 251 26.02 -15.00 7.60
CA GLU A 251 25.74 -16.42 7.36
C GLU A 251 25.11 -17.14 8.58
N LEU A 252 25.04 -16.51 9.73
CA LEU A 252 24.47 -17.11 10.93
C LEU A 252 22.99 -17.45 10.76
N THR A 253 22.56 -18.53 11.39
CA THR A 253 21.18 -18.98 11.36
C THR A 253 20.25 -17.98 12.05
N GLY A 254 19.09 -17.72 11.47
CA GLY A 254 18.08 -16.78 11.99
C GLY A 254 18.18 -15.37 11.41
N ILE A 255 19.16 -15.08 10.55
CA ILE A 255 19.26 -13.84 9.83
C ILE A 255 18.64 -14.01 8.45
N VAL A 256 17.44 -13.45 8.27
CA VAL A 256 16.60 -13.66 7.08
C VAL A 256 16.22 -12.34 6.42
N GLN A 257 15.92 -12.39 5.15
CA GLN A 257 15.39 -11.23 4.42
C GLN A 257 13.89 -11.05 4.68
N ALA A 258 13.42 -9.81 4.70
CA ALA A 258 11.99 -9.52 4.87
C ALA A 258 11.12 -10.27 3.85
N MET A 259 11.60 -10.44 2.62
CA MET A 259 10.90 -11.16 1.56
C MET A 259 11.02 -12.70 1.63
N GLU A 260 11.63 -13.22 2.67
CA GLU A 260 11.53 -14.64 3.08
C GLU A 260 10.50 -14.76 4.22
N TYR A 261 10.49 -13.79 5.13
CA TYR A 261 9.64 -13.78 6.33
C TYR A 261 8.18 -13.43 6.02
N LEU A 262 7.94 -12.27 5.37
CA LEU A 262 6.58 -11.76 5.12
C LEU A 262 5.74 -12.67 4.20
N PRO A 263 6.27 -13.27 3.11
CA PRO A 263 5.49 -14.21 2.31
C PRO A 263 5.00 -15.43 3.08
N LEU A 264 5.82 -15.96 3.98
CA LEU A 264 5.44 -17.11 4.81
C LEU A 264 4.34 -16.73 5.81
N ALA A 265 4.44 -15.55 6.44
CA ALA A 265 3.39 -15.04 7.32
C ALA A 265 2.08 -14.82 6.57
N ASN A 266 2.12 -14.25 5.36
CA ASN A 266 0.92 -14.09 4.52
C ASN A 266 0.31 -15.45 4.12
N ARG A 267 1.13 -16.46 3.80
CA ARG A 267 0.64 -17.82 3.49
C ARG A 267 -0.04 -18.48 4.68
N VAL A 268 0.43 -18.23 5.90
CA VAL A 268 -0.29 -18.67 7.12
C VAL A 268 -1.62 -17.95 7.23
N CYS A 269 -1.66 -16.63 7.06
CA CYS A 269 -2.91 -15.85 7.12
C CYS A 269 -3.94 -16.29 6.06
N GLU A 270 -3.50 -16.71 4.88
CA GLU A 270 -4.38 -17.20 3.81
C GLU A 270 -4.71 -18.70 3.91
N GLY A 271 -4.15 -19.41 4.90
CA GLY A 271 -4.41 -20.84 5.14
C GLY A 271 -3.69 -21.78 4.17
N ASP A 272 -2.66 -21.31 3.48
CA ASP A 272 -1.86 -22.12 2.56
C ASP A 272 -0.93 -23.09 3.31
N ILE A 273 -0.46 -22.67 4.49
CA ILE A 273 0.37 -23.44 5.40
C ILE A 273 -0.11 -23.23 6.83
N ASP A 274 -0.01 -24.27 7.66
CA ASP A 274 -0.48 -24.24 9.06
C ASP A 274 0.39 -23.36 9.96
N ALA A 275 1.70 -23.30 9.71
CA ALA A 275 2.65 -22.49 10.49
C ALA A 275 3.84 -22.06 9.63
N SER A 276 4.39 -20.88 9.94
CA SER A 276 5.62 -20.40 9.31
C SER A 276 6.85 -21.06 9.94
N PRO A 277 7.80 -21.60 9.15
CA PRO A 277 9.08 -22.07 9.68
C PRO A 277 9.97 -20.94 10.22
N LEU A 278 9.64 -19.69 9.87
CA LEU A 278 10.35 -18.48 10.29
C LEU A 278 9.56 -17.66 11.34
N SER A 279 8.57 -18.27 12.01
CA SER A 279 7.74 -17.54 13.00
C SER A 279 8.58 -16.86 14.08
N ALA A 280 8.18 -15.63 14.43
CA ALA A 280 8.76 -14.83 15.50
C ALA A 280 8.27 -15.22 16.91
N ALA A 281 7.33 -16.15 17.03
CA ALA A 281 6.71 -16.53 18.30
C ALA A 281 7.75 -16.87 19.38
N GLY A 282 7.70 -16.16 20.52
CA GLY A 282 8.59 -16.34 21.68
C GLY A 282 10.05 -15.90 21.44
N LYS A 283 10.37 -15.29 20.30
CA LYS A 283 11.74 -14.88 19.96
C LYS A 283 11.98 -13.40 20.26
N HIS A 284 13.25 -13.05 20.46
CA HIS A 284 13.71 -11.67 20.42
C HIS A 284 14.07 -11.30 18.99
N VAL A 285 13.33 -10.36 18.40
CA VAL A 285 13.45 -10.00 16.98
C VAL A 285 14.17 -8.66 16.84
N VAL A 286 15.19 -8.62 16.00
CA VAL A 286 15.86 -7.38 15.59
C VAL A 286 15.61 -7.16 14.10
N ILE A 287 15.04 -6.01 13.75
CA ILE A 287 14.75 -5.62 12.37
C ILE A 287 15.76 -4.58 11.94
N VAL A 288 16.54 -4.88 10.91
CA VAL A 288 17.54 -3.95 10.37
C VAL A 288 16.92 -3.18 9.20
N GLY A 289 16.60 -1.91 9.43
CA GLY A 289 16.00 -0.98 8.48
C GLY A 289 14.76 -0.27 9.00
N GLY A 290 14.75 1.08 8.94
CA GLY A 290 13.70 1.95 9.49
C GLY A 290 12.51 2.21 8.55
N GLY A 291 12.49 1.62 7.33
CA GLY A 291 11.45 1.88 6.32
C GLY A 291 10.15 1.08 6.53
N ASP A 292 9.18 1.29 5.62
CA ASP A 292 7.85 0.64 5.67
C ASP A 292 7.91 -0.88 5.70
N THR A 293 8.85 -1.51 4.97
CA THR A 293 9.06 -2.97 5.01
C THR A 293 9.48 -3.43 6.41
N GLY A 294 10.34 -2.64 7.10
CA GLY A 294 10.71 -2.91 8.49
C GLY A 294 9.50 -2.80 9.43
N ALA A 295 8.65 -1.80 9.24
CA ALA A 295 7.39 -1.66 9.99
C ALA A 295 6.42 -2.83 9.73
N ASP A 296 6.40 -3.39 8.51
CA ASP A 296 5.62 -4.57 8.18
C ASP A 296 6.12 -5.81 8.92
N CYS A 297 7.45 -6.01 8.96
CA CYS A 297 8.06 -7.08 9.75
C CYS A 297 7.79 -6.91 11.25
N LEU A 298 7.84 -5.67 11.75
CA LEU A 298 7.57 -5.35 13.16
C LEU A 298 6.14 -5.73 13.55
N GLY A 299 5.14 -5.24 12.82
CA GLY A 299 3.73 -5.55 13.10
C GLY A 299 3.39 -7.04 12.92
N THR A 300 4.08 -7.72 12.01
CA THR A 300 3.97 -9.17 11.83
C THR A 300 4.55 -9.91 13.04
N ALA A 301 5.76 -9.56 13.49
CA ALA A 301 6.41 -10.19 14.64
C ALA A 301 5.62 -9.99 15.95
N VAL A 302 5.03 -8.81 16.14
CA VAL A 302 4.13 -8.54 17.28
C VAL A 302 2.95 -9.50 17.27
N ARG A 303 2.25 -9.65 16.13
CA ARG A 303 1.09 -10.55 15.99
C ARG A 303 1.43 -12.04 16.11
N GLU A 304 2.63 -12.42 15.73
CA GLU A 304 3.12 -13.77 15.95
C GLU A 304 3.50 -14.06 17.43
N GLY A 305 3.50 -13.05 18.29
CA GLY A 305 3.82 -13.20 19.72
C GLY A 305 5.33 -13.21 20.00
N ALA A 306 6.10 -12.36 19.34
CA ALA A 306 7.50 -12.14 19.66
C ALA A 306 7.68 -11.71 21.12
N ALA A 307 8.74 -12.21 21.79
CA ALA A 307 9.07 -11.83 23.17
C ALA A 307 9.54 -10.37 23.25
N SER A 308 10.25 -9.88 22.23
CA SER A 308 10.57 -8.46 22.04
C SER A 308 10.84 -8.18 20.57
N VAL A 309 10.61 -6.93 20.15
CA VAL A 309 10.93 -6.46 18.80
C VAL A 309 11.69 -5.14 18.89
N THR A 310 12.83 -5.05 18.20
CA THR A 310 13.63 -3.83 18.07
C THR A 310 13.89 -3.55 16.60
N GLN A 311 13.61 -2.33 16.15
CA GLN A 311 13.90 -1.90 14.79
C GLN A 311 15.07 -0.91 14.78
N LEU A 312 16.07 -1.16 13.95
CA LEU A 312 17.25 -0.31 13.80
C LEU A 312 17.09 0.59 12.58
N ASP A 313 17.27 1.89 12.78
CA ASP A 313 17.32 2.86 11.69
C ASP A 313 18.71 3.49 11.63
N ILE A 314 19.34 3.44 10.46
CA ILE A 314 20.67 4.00 10.23
C ILE A 314 20.66 5.53 10.28
N TYR A 315 19.53 6.16 10.03
CA TYR A 315 19.37 7.59 10.08
C TYR A 315 19.07 8.07 11.50
N GLY A 316 19.39 9.34 11.76
CA GLY A 316 18.95 10.00 12.98
C GLY A 316 17.43 10.16 13.02
N GLN A 317 16.88 10.24 14.22
CA GLN A 317 15.45 10.49 14.40
C GLN A 317 15.05 11.81 13.73
N PRO A 318 14.09 11.82 12.80
CA PRO A 318 13.59 13.05 12.20
C PRO A 318 12.91 13.96 13.23
N GLY A 319 12.87 15.27 12.97
CA GLY A 319 12.06 16.20 13.74
C GLY A 319 10.56 15.93 13.61
N SER A 320 9.76 16.46 14.54
CA SER A 320 8.29 16.36 14.50
C SER A 320 7.65 17.27 13.46
N GLU A 321 8.37 18.28 12.99
CA GLU A 321 7.90 19.30 12.05
C GLU A 321 8.77 19.32 10.79
N ARG A 322 8.23 19.89 9.71
CA ARG A 322 8.95 20.11 8.46
C ARG A 322 10.14 21.06 8.66
N ASP A 323 11.28 20.73 8.11
CA ASP A 323 12.38 21.69 7.93
C ASP A 323 12.09 22.52 6.66
N GLU A 324 11.57 23.71 6.84
CA GLU A 324 11.17 24.59 5.73
C GLU A 324 12.35 25.06 4.86
N LEU A 325 13.57 24.98 5.37
CA LEU A 325 14.78 25.33 4.61
C LEU A 325 15.28 24.16 3.76
N ALA A 326 15.31 22.96 4.33
CA ALA A 326 15.81 21.77 3.64
C ALA A 326 14.73 21.12 2.76
N GLU A 327 13.47 21.16 3.20
CA GLU A 327 12.34 20.50 2.55
C GLU A 327 11.14 21.47 2.46
N PRO A 328 11.25 22.57 1.68
CA PRO A 328 10.20 23.57 1.58
C PRO A 328 8.91 22.95 1.00
N TRP A 329 7.74 23.45 1.43
CA TRP A 329 6.49 23.09 0.80
C TRP A 329 6.55 23.39 -0.72
N PRO A 330 6.03 22.51 -1.61
CA PRO A 330 5.21 21.34 -1.38
C PRO A 330 5.96 19.99 -1.30
N THR A 331 7.25 19.99 -1.07
CA THR A 331 8.06 18.77 -0.98
C THR A 331 7.52 17.84 0.12
N TYR A 332 7.58 16.53 -0.10
CA TYR A 332 7.17 15.56 0.92
C TYR A 332 8.17 15.57 2.10
N PRO A 333 7.72 15.90 3.33
CA PRO A 333 8.63 16.14 4.44
C PRO A 333 9.09 14.85 5.12
N LYS A 334 10.35 14.80 5.49
CA LYS A 334 10.95 13.77 6.36
C LYS A 334 10.74 14.12 7.82
N ILE A 335 9.57 13.83 8.32
CA ILE A 335 9.20 14.06 9.73
C ILE A 335 9.01 12.73 10.45
N TYR A 336 9.14 12.78 11.76
CA TYR A 336 8.86 11.65 12.62
C TYR A 336 7.39 11.22 12.49
N ARG A 337 7.17 9.95 12.17
CA ARG A 337 5.84 9.33 12.05
C ARG A 337 5.80 8.00 12.77
N LEU A 338 4.72 7.76 13.51
CA LEU A 338 4.41 6.45 14.08
C LEU A 338 3.44 5.71 13.15
N SER A 339 3.85 4.56 12.65
CA SER A 339 2.91 3.63 12.02
C SER A 339 2.10 2.87 13.07
N ALA A 340 1.02 2.21 12.65
CA ALA A 340 0.24 1.36 13.55
C ALA A 340 1.10 0.26 14.22
N ALA A 341 2.07 -0.29 13.48
CA ALA A 341 2.98 -1.31 14.02
C ALA A 341 3.91 -0.77 15.12
N HIS A 342 4.41 0.45 14.98
CA HIS A 342 5.23 1.09 16.03
C HIS A 342 4.42 1.40 17.30
N GLU A 343 3.19 1.87 17.12
CA GLU A 343 2.24 2.09 18.21
C GLU A 343 1.97 0.79 18.98
N GLU A 344 1.71 -0.29 18.27
CA GLU A 344 1.48 -1.64 18.82
C GLU A 344 2.68 -2.14 19.64
N ALA A 345 3.88 -2.05 19.10
CA ALA A 345 5.09 -2.47 19.81
C ALA A 345 5.38 -1.62 21.05
N GLY A 346 5.08 -0.31 21.00
CA GLY A 346 5.24 0.60 22.12
C GLY A 346 4.28 0.29 23.27
N GLU A 347 3.00 0.14 22.99
CA GLU A 347 1.98 -0.15 24.03
C GLU A 347 2.15 -1.50 24.69
N LEU A 348 2.53 -2.53 23.93
CA LEU A 348 2.78 -3.87 24.47
C LEU A 348 4.12 -3.99 25.22
N ARG A 349 4.90 -2.90 25.31
CA ARG A 349 6.23 -2.86 25.95
C ARG A 349 7.14 -3.99 25.44
N THR A 350 7.00 -4.38 24.19
CA THR A 350 7.90 -5.32 23.52
C THR A 350 9.22 -4.64 23.14
N ALA A 351 9.28 -3.30 23.27
CA ALA A 351 10.47 -2.50 23.04
C ALA A 351 11.38 -2.50 24.29
N PRO A 352 12.70 -2.63 24.12
CA PRO A 352 13.65 -2.63 25.24
C PRO A 352 13.88 -1.24 25.89
N ALA A 353 13.36 -0.17 25.28
CA ALA A 353 13.60 1.20 25.73
C ALA A 353 12.40 1.80 26.47
N ALA A 354 12.69 2.70 27.42
CA ALA A 354 11.69 3.35 28.27
C ALA A 354 10.73 4.31 27.52
N ASP A 355 10.99 4.60 26.24
CA ASP A 355 10.34 5.67 25.48
C ASP A 355 9.23 5.21 24.55
N ALA A 356 8.67 4.02 24.72
CA ALA A 356 7.54 3.48 23.94
C ALA A 356 7.76 3.38 22.40
N ASP A 357 8.96 3.61 21.88
CA ASP A 357 9.32 3.43 20.48
C ASP A 357 10.20 2.17 20.33
N ALA A 358 9.78 1.24 19.47
CA ALA A 358 10.57 0.05 19.15
C ALA A 358 11.79 0.35 18.28
N ARG A 359 11.99 1.61 17.87
CA ARG A 359 13.08 2.04 16.98
C ARG A 359 14.29 2.55 17.75
N LEU A 360 15.47 2.13 17.33
CA LEU A 360 16.75 2.70 17.68
C LEU A 360 17.30 3.44 16.47
N PHE A 361 17.37 4.76 16.55
CA PHE A 361 17.87 5.64 15.50
C PHE A 361 19.39 5.77 15.54
N ALA A 362 19.99 6.17 14.41
CA ALA A 362 21.44 6.32 14.23
C ALA A 362 22.22 5.02 14.58
N ALA A 363 21.59 3.87 14.34
CA ALA A 363 22.14 2.56 14.65
C ALA A 363 22.63 1.86 13.38
N SER A 364 23.95 1.65 13.27
CA SER A 364 24.59 0.94 12.16
C SER A 364 24.98 -0.46 12.58
N THR A 365 24.63 -1.46 11.79
CA THR A 365 25.03 -2.87 12.02
C THR A 365 26.44 -3.06 11.52
N LEU A 366 27.35 -3.45 12.38
CA LEU A 366 28.77 -3.71 12.05
C LEU A 366 29.06 -5.17 11.84
N ARG A 367 28.41 -6.06 12.58
CA ARG A 367 28.53 -7.53 12.48
C ARG A 367 27.40 -8.21 13.22
N PHE A 368 27.22 -9.48 12.93
CA PHE A 368 26.40 -10.41 13.72
C PHE A 368 27.31 -11.36 14.49
N GLU A 369 26.91 -11.69 15.71
CA GLU A 369 27.61 -12.64 16.58
C GLU A 369 26.63 -13.69 17.09
N GLY A 370 27.04 -14.96 17.13
CA GLY A 370 26.24 -16.09 17.58
C GLY A 370 26.99 -16.96 18.55
#